data_8aa3d839ef92cdee14e185f1c6b88141
#
_entry.id   8aa3d839ef92cdee14e185f1c6b88141
#
_cell.length_a   1.000
_cell.length_b   1.000
_cell.length_c   1.000
_cell.angle_alpha   90.00
_cell.angle_beta   90.00
_cell.angle_gamma   90.00
#
_symmetry.space_group_name_H-M   'P 1'
#
loop_
_entity.id
_entity.type
_entity.pdbx_description
1 polymer ?
#
loop_
_entity_poly.entity_id
_entity_poly.type
_entity_poly.pdbx_seq_one_letter_code
_entity_poly.pdbx_strand_id
1 'polypeptide(L)' 'MKVNSSTIAEINQETIKGQTFLKVTFVNGREYLYEGVTQKIYDEFVNADSKGKYFHENINGRYNYSRVK' A
#
# COMPACT_ATOMS: atom_id res chain seq x y z
N MET A 1 7.83 -5.90 -0.80
CA MET A 1 8.10 -5.98 -2.24
C MET A 1 8.51 -4.60 -2.74
N LYS A 2 9.70 -4.51 -3.27
CA LYS A 2 10.17 -3.26 -3.87
C LYS A 2 9.50 -3.05 -5.22
N VAL A 3 9.16 -1.82 -5.52
CA VAL A 3 8.51 -1.49 -6.80
C VAL A 3 9.29 -0.38 -7.50
N ASN A 4 9.25 -0.40 -8.82
CA ASN A 4 9.91 0.61 -9.64
C ASN A 4 8.89 1.65 -10.07
N SER A 5 8.68 2.63 -9.19
CA SER A 5 7.70 3.69 -9.40
C SER A 5 8.32 5.02 -8.98
N SER A 6 7.86 6.10 -9.59
CA SER A 6 8.31 7.44 -9.22
C SER A 6 7.74 7.92 -7.89
N THR A 7 6.70 7.24 -7.39
CA THR A 7 5.98 7.64 -6.17
C THR A 7 6.13 6.63 -5.05
N ILE A 8 6.02 5.34 -5.36
CA ILE A 8 5.98 4.25 -4.38
C ILE A 8 7.28 3.46 -4.44
N ALA A 9 7.90 3.26 -3.27
CA ALA A 9 9.15 2.50 -3.18
C ALA A 9 8.91 1.04 -2.83
N GLU A 10 7.93 0.75 -1.95
CA GLU A 10 7.65 -0.63 -1.52
C GLU A 10 6.17 -0.81 -1.23
N ILE A 11 5.70 -2.04 -1.44
CA ILE A 11 4.35 -2.47 -1.10
C ILE A 11 4.49 -3.79 -0.34
N ASN A 12 3.97 -3.86 0.88
CA ASN A 12 4.05 -5.06 1.71
C ASN A 12 2.75 -5.27 2.47
N GLN A 13 2.57 -6.50 2.96
CA GLN A 13 1.54 -6.78 3.95
C GLN A 13 2.21 -6.89 5.29
N GLU A 14 1.56 -6.37 6.34
CA GLU A 14 2.09 -6.44 7.69
C GLU A 14 0.98 -6.89 8.62
N THR A 15 1.26 -7.93 9.42
CA THR A 15 0.29 -8.47 10.38
C THR A 15 0.69 -8.03 11.77
N ILE A 16 -0.23 -7.33 12.45
CA ILE A 16 -0.02 -6.84 13.81
C ILE A 16 -1.21 -7.31 14.63
N LYS A 17 -0.94 -8.09 15.69
CA LYS A 17 -1.98 -8.59 16.60
C LYS A 17 -3.12 -9.29 15.85
N GLY A 18 -2.77 -10.09 14.84
CA GLY A 18 -3.73 -10.87 14.08
C GLY A 18 -4.45 -10.10 12.98
N GLN A 19 -4.19 -8.81 12.83
CA GLN A 19 -4.79 -7.99 11.78
C GLN A 19 -3.75 -7.71 10.70
N THR A 20 -4.14 -7.90 9.44
CA THR A 20 -3.25 -7.67 8.30
C THR A 20 -3.52 -6.30 7.70
N PHE A 21 -2.45 -5.54 7.51
CA PHE A 21 -2.49 -4.20 6.92
C PHE A 21 -1.74 -4.21 5.60
N LEU A 22 -2.14 -3.31 4.71
CA LEU A 22 -1.34 -2.97 3.54
C LEU A 22 -0.36 -1.87 3.96
N LYS A 23 0.93 -2.13 3.82
CA LYS A 23 1.96 -1.14 4.13
C LYS A 23 2.51 -0.57 2.82
N VAL A 24 2.40 0.73 2.66
CA VAL A 24 2.91 1.43 1.48
C VAL A 24 4.03 2.35 1.93
N THR A 25 5.21 2.16 1.34
CA THR A 25 6.37 3.03 1.56
C THR A 25 6.56 3.89 0.32
N PHE A 26 6.59 5.19 0.51
CA PHE A 26 6.74 6.15 -0.58
C PHE A 26 8.21 6.51 -0.77
N VAL A 27 8.56 7.01 -1.96
CA VAL A 27 9.94 7.34 -2.28
C VAL A 27 10.51 8.45 -1.39
N ASN A 28 9.64 9.25 -0.75
CA ASN A 28 10.09 10.27 0.20
C ASN A 28 10.37 9.72 1.60
N GLY A 29 10.25 8.41 1.79
CA GLY A 29 10.50 7.74 3.07
C GLY A 29 9.30 7.59 3.98
N ARG A 30 8.15 8.16 3.64
CA ARG A 30 6.95 8.03 4.44
C ARG A 30 6.35 6.64 4.29
N GLU A 31 5.80 6.11 5.40
CA GLU A 31 5.18 4.79 5.42
C GLU A 31 3.80 4.88 6.06
N TYR A 32 2.82 4.27 5.41
CA TYR A 32 1.44 4.22 5.90
C TYR A 32 0.95 2.78 5.96
N LEU A 33 0.12 2.51 6.98
CA LEU A 33 -0.60 1.23 7.10
C LEU A 33 -2.06 1.48 6.79
N TYR A 34 -2.60 0.75 5.82
CA TYR A 34 -4.00 0.84 5.43
C TYR A 34 -4.73 -0.40 5.94
N GLU A 35 -5.86 -0.20 6.61
CA GLU A 35 -6.63 -1.30 7.19
C GLU A 35 -7.79 -1.69 6.28
N GLY A 36 -8.19 -2.97 6.37
CA GLY A 36 -9.35 -3.47 5.64
C GLY A 36 -9.08 -3.81 4.18
N VAL A 37 -7.82 -3.75 3.74
CA VAL A 37 -7.47 -4.08 2.35
C VAL A 37 -7.47 -5.59 2.19
N THR A 38 -8.30 -6.11 1.26
CA THR A 38 -8.41 -7.54 1.02
C THR A 38 -7.20 -8.06 0.24
N GLN A 39 -7.02 -9.38 0.27
CA GLN A 39 -5.95 -10.01 -0.51
C GLN A 39 -6.13 -9.72 -2.00
N LYS A 40 -7.38 -9.69 -2.48
CA LYS A 40 -7.66 -9.38 -3.88
C LYS A 40 -7.14 -8.00 -4.27
N ILE A 41 -7.41 -7.00 -3.44
CA ILE A 41 -6.96 -5.62 -3.70
C ILE A 41 -5.44 -5.54 -3.63
N TYR A 42 -4.84 -6.22 -2.65
CA TYR A 42 -3.38 -6.27 -2.55
C TYR A 42 -2.77 -6.87 -3.82
N ASP A 43 -3.31 -8.01 -4.29
CA ASP A 43 -2.81 -8.67 -5.49
C ASP A 43 -2.95 -7.79 -6.73
N GLU A 44 -4.07 -7.10 -6.87
CA GLU A 44 -4.28 -6.17 -7.98
C GLU A 44 -3.27 -5.03 -7.93
N PHE A 45 -3.00 -4.53 -6.74
CA PHE A 45 -2.08 -3.42 -6.56
C PHE A 45 -0.65 -3.81 -6.98
N VAL A 46 -0.17 -4.96 -6.48
CA VAL A 46 1.20 -5.39 -6.79
C VAL A 46 1.37 -5.81 -8.25
N ASN A 47 0.28 -6.12 -8.93
CA ASN A 47 0.31 -6.50 -10.34
C ASN A 47 -0.08 -5.37 -11.29
N ALA A 48 -0.43 -4.20 -10.76
CA ALA A 48 -0.83 -3.06 -11.59
C ALA A 48 0.34 -2.56 -12.43
N ASP A 49 0.06 -2.17 -13.67
CA ASP A 49 1.07 -1.60 -14.56
C ASP A 49 1.62 -0.30 -14.01
N SER A 50 0.74 0.54 -13.43
CA SER A 50 1.14 1.75 -12.74
C SER A 50 0.70 1.65 -11.29
N LYS A 51 1.66 1.41 -10.37
CA LYS A 51 1.37 1.31 -8.94
C LYS A 51 0.87 2.63 -8.40
N GLY A 52 1.46 3.74 -8.83
CA GLY A 52 1.04 5.05 -8.37
C GLY A 52 -0.39 5.37 -8.76
N LYS A 53 -0.76 5.05 -9.99
CA LYS A 53 -2.13 5.29 -10.48
C LYS A 53 -3.13 4.39 -9.75
N TYR A 54 -2.81 3.11 -9.59
CA TYR A 54 -3.67 2.18 -8.87
C TYR A 54 -3.90 2.67 -7.43
N PHE A 55 -2.82 3.05 -6.76
CA PHE A 55 -2.90 3.57 -5.40
C PHE A 55 -3.84 4.77 -5.33
N HIS A 56 -3.65 5.73 -6.22
CA HIS A 56 -4.43 6.96 -6.23
C HIS A 56 -5.92 6.69 -6.47
N GLU A 57 -6.24 5.75 -7.36
CA GLU A 57 -7.62 5.47 -7.76
C GLU A 57 -8.35 4.50 -6.82
N ASN A 58 -7.61 3.57 -6.18
CA ASN A 58 -8.25 2.47 -5.46
C ASN A 58 -7.92 2.40 -3.98
N ILE A 59 -6.86 3.04 -3.52
CA ILE A 59 -6.42 2.96 -2.13
C ILE A 59 -6.59 4.30 -1.42
N ASN A 60 -6.06 5.37 -2.01
CA ASN A 60 -6.04 6.68 -1.40
C ASN A 60 -7.47 7.21 -1.22
N GLY A 61 -7.82 7.55 0.02
CA GLY A 61 -9.14 8.06 0.35
C GLY A 61 -10.22 6.99 0.46
N ARG A 62 -9.87 5.71 0.32
CA ARG A 62 -10.85 4.61 0.37
C ARG A 62 -10.74 3.74 1.59
N TYR A 63 -9.61 3.79 2.30
CA TYR A 63 -9.37 2.97 3.49
C TYR A 63 -8.86 3.85 4.60
N ASN A 64 -9.15 3.46 5.84
CA ASN A 64 -8.55 4.10 7.00
C ASN A 64 -7.07 3.76 7.03
N TYR A 65 -6.26 4.70 7.52
CA TYR A 65 -4.82 4.49 7.55
C TYR A 65 -4.20 5.14 8.76
N SER A 66 -2.97 4.71 9.07
CA SER A 66 -2.12 5.31 10.09
C SER A 66 -0.76 5.54 9.48
N ARG A 67 -0.18 6.70 9.77
CA ARG A 67 1.18 7.00 9.34
C ARG A 67 2.14 6.43 10.37
N VAL A 68 3.12 5.61 9.92
CA VAL A 68 4.08 4.98 10.82
C VAL A 68 5.49 5.55 10.66
N LYS A 69 5.72 6.32 9.59
CA LYS A 69 7.05 6.90 9.42
C LYS A 69 7.03 8.11 8.51
#